data_a90cddc5dddd002967c87bfc67179038
#
_entry.id   a90cddc5dddd002967c87bfc67179038
#
_cell.length_a   1.000
_cell.length_b   1.000
_cell.length_c   1.000
_cell.angle_alpha   90.00
_cell.angle_beta   90.00
_cell.angle_gamma   90.00
#
_symmetry.space_group_name_H-M   'P 1'
#
loop_
_entity.id
_entity.type
_entity.pdbx_description
1 polymer ?
#
loop_
_entity_poly.entity_id
_entity_poly.type
_entity_poly.pdbx_seq_one_letter_code
_entity_poly.pdbx_strand_id
1 'polypeptide(L)'
;MEWEYACRAGTDSGFNDGSNLTNERDDPALNKLAYYTRGGSRDAPSPVAKFKPNNWGFYDMLGNVAEWAYGVRGEREPVVRGGNWKVGPMHCRSASRIELTTDTRSNDTMGYRLVLRPLED
;
A
#
# COMPACT_ATOMS: atom_id res chain seq x y z
N MET A 1 -0.91 10.49 -7.25
CA MET A 1 0.33 10.08 -7.98
C MET A 1 1.54 9.95 -7.08
N GLU A 2 1.79 10.85 -6.14
CA GLU A 2 2.97 10.83 -5.25
C GLU A 2 3.13 9.54 -4.46
N TRP A 3 2.05 9.02 -3.90
CA TRP A 3 2.10 7.77 -3.14
C TRP A 3 2.62 6.60 -3.99
N GLU A 4 2.08 6.41 -5.20
CA GLU A 4 2.51 5.31 -6.08
C GLU A 4 3.95 5.49 -6.56
N TYR A 5 4.36 6.72 -6.85
CA TYR A 5 5.74 7.05 -7.20
C TYR A 5 6.71 6.69 -6.08
N ALA A 6 6.39 7.07 -4.84
CA ALA A 6 7.18 6.71 -3.66
C ALA A 6 7.16 5.19 -3.39
N CYS A 7 6.00 4.54 -3.59
CA CYS A 7 5.88 3.09 -3.43
C CYS A 7 6.77 2.34 -4.42
N ARG A 8 6.73 2.72 -5.70
CA ARG A 8 7.52 2.07 -6.74
C ARG A 8 9.03 2.26 -6.58
N ALA A 9 9.47 3.39 -6.08
CA ALA A 9 10.88 3.68 -5.85
C ALA A 9 11.78 3.31 -7.04
N GLY A 10 11.34 3.63 -8.26
CA GLY A 10 12.03 3.37 -9.51
C GLY A 10 11.67 2.05 -10.20
N THR A 11 10.81 1.21 -9.62
CA THR A 11 10.30 0.00 -10.29
C THR A 11 9.03 0.27 -11.11
N ASP A 12 8.78 -0.55 -12.13
CA ASP A 12 7.57 -0.54 -12.95
C ASP A 12 6.69 -1.79 -12.78
N SER A 13 7.12 -2.71 -11.95
CA SER A 13 6.51 -4.02 -11.68
C SER A 13 5.29 -3.95 -10.73
N GLY A 14 4.68 -5.10 -10.50
CA GLY A 14 3.53 -5.23 -9.58
C GLY A 14 3.86 -4.88 -8.14
N PHE A 15 5.04 -5.30 -7.66
CA PHE A 15 5.56 -5.00 -6.34
C PHE A 15 6.78 -4.09 -6.42
N ASN A 16 7.13 -3.47 -5.31
CA ASN A 16 8.15 -2.43 -5.23
C ASN A 16 9.60 -2.95 -5.10
N ASP A 17 9.82 -4.24 -5.30
CA ASP A 17 11.13 -4.88 -5.39
C ASP A 17 11.49 -5.35 -6.82
N GLY A 18 10.64 -5.04 -7.80
CA GLY A 18 10.79 -5.48 -9.17
C GLY A 18 10.07 -6.79 -9.52
N SER A 19 9.47 -7.45 -8.53
CA SER A 19 8.69 -8.68 -8.76
C SER A 19 7.24 -8.41 -9.12
N ASN A 20 6.55 -9.45 -9.63
CA ASN A 20 5.15 -9.40 -9.99
C ASN A 20 4.35 -10.45 -9.21
N LEU A 21 3.03 -10.23 -9.17
CA LEU A 21 2.09 -11.16 -8.57
C LEU A 21 2.14 -12.51 -9.29
N THR A 22 2.36 -13.58 -8.54
CA THR A 22 2.39 -14.96 -9.02
C THR A 22 1.33 -15.85 -8.37
N ASN A 23 0.84 -15.45 -7.20
CA ASN A 23 -0.17 -16.20 -6.46
C ASN A 23 -1.12 -15.24 -5.73
N GLU A 24 -2.43 -15.39 -5.97
CA GLU A 24 -3.46 -14.50 -5.42
C GLU A 24 -3.80 -14.74 -3.94
N ARG A 25 -3.30 -15.82 -3.34
CA ARG A 25 -3.58 -16.17 -1.95
C ARG A 25 -2.36 -16.04 -1.03
N ASP A 26 -1.23 -16.56 -1.48
CA ASP A 26 0.04 -16.57 -0.72
C ASP A 26 1.21 -16.36 -1.70
N ASP A 27 1.56 -15.11 -1.94
CA ASP A 27 2.57 -14.77 -2.93
C ASP A 27 3.98 -14.77 -2.32
N PRO A 28 4.91 -15.60 -2.83
CA PRO A 28 6.26 -15.75 -2.26
C PRO A 28 7.10 -14.47 -2.27
N ALA A 29 6.91 -13.60 -3.27
CA ALA A 29 7.63 -12.33 -3.34
C ALA A 29 7.05 -11.36 -2.30
N LEU A 30 5.72 -11.19 -2.28
CA LEU A 30 5.06 -10.30 -1.35
C LEU A 30 5.28 -10.70 0.12
N ASN A 31 5.44 -11.98 0.41
CA ASN A 31 5.73 -12.49 1.77
C ASN A 31 7.00 -11.89 2.39
N LYS A 32 7.91 -11.39 1.57
CA LYS A 32 9.17 -10.75 2.02
C LYS A 32 9.02 -9.25 2.19
N LEU A 33 7.97 -8.67 1.63
CA LEU A 33 7.78 -7.22 1.48
C LEU A 33 6.68 -6.65 2.37
N ALA A 34 5.68 -7.47 2.73
CA ALA A 34 4.44 -6.95 3.25
C ALA A 34 3.76 -7.86 4.28
N TYR A 35 2.98 -7.22 5.14
CA TYR A 35 2.05 -7.88 6.05
C TYR A 35 0.62 -7.81 5.49
N TYR A 36 0.10 -8.97 5.07
CA TYR A 36 -1.21 -9.11 4.45
C TYR A 36 -1.83 -10.47 4.83
N THR A 37 -3.06 -10.77 4.41
CA THR A 37 -3.63 -12.10 4.63
C THR A 37 -2.98 -13.12 3.69
N ARG A 38 -2.23 -14.07 4.22
CA ARG A 38 -1.52 -15.12 3.48
C ARG A 38 -2.40 -16.37 3.31
N GLY A 39 -3.56 -16.20 2.68
CA GLY A 39 -4.54 -17.28 2.53
C GLY A 39 -5.27 -17.67 3.82
N GLY A 40 -5.07 -16.93 4.90
CA GLY A 40 -5.72 -17.12 6.20
C GLY A 40 -6.20 -15.80 6.79
N SER A 41 -6.75 -15.84 7.99
CA SER A 41 -7.12 -14.64 8.75
C SER A 41 -5.94 -14.09 9.54
N ARG A 42 -6.00 -12.80 9.82
CA ARG A 42 -5.15 -12.11 10.79
C ARG A 42 -6.05 -11.30 11.70
N ASP A 43 -5.60 -11.06 12.93
CA ASP A 43 -6.46 -10.47 13.98
C ASP A 43 -6.16 -8.98 14.18
N ALA A 44 -5.00 -8.49 13.76
CA ALA A 44 -4.56 -7.12 13.96
C ALA A 44 -3.48 -6.72 12.93
N PRO A 45 -3.23 -5.42 12.72
CA PRO A 45 -2.07 -4.96 11.97
C PRO A 45 -0.75 -5.33 12.67
N SER A 46 0.33 -5.34 11.90
CA SER A 46 1.68 -5.59 12.39
C SER A 46 2.32 -4.30 12.93
N PRO A 47 3.22 -4.37 13.90
CA PRO A 47 4.15 -3.28 14.16
C PRO A 47 4.88 -2.85 12.87
N VAL A 48 5.15 -1.55 12.75
CA VAL A 48 5.81 -0.98 11.56
C VAL A 48 7.24 -1.48 11.38
N ALA A 49 7.75 -1.37 10.14
CA ALA A 49 9.14 -1.67 9.76
C ALA A 49 9.61 -3.12 10.05
N LYS A 50 8.69 -4.07 10.00
CA LYS A 50 9.03 -5.51 10.12
C LYS A 50 9.58 -6.09 8.82
N PHE A 51 9.29 -5.49 7.69
CA PHE A 51 9.72 -5.91 6.36
C PHE A 51 10.78 -4.94 5.82
N LYS A 52 11.45 -5.35 4.73
CA LYS A 52 12.46 -4.50 4.10
C LYS A 52 11.83 -3.24 3.51
N PRO A 53 12.51 -2.09 3.57
CA PRO A 53 12.08 -0.90 2.86
C PRO A 53 12.22 -1.09 1.34
N ASN A 54 11.55 -0.25 0.57
CA ASN A 54 11.80 -0.16 -0.87
C ASN A 54 13.15 0.53 -1.15
N ASN A 55 13.53 0.67 -2.42
CA ASN A 55 14.81 1.24 -2.84
C ASN A 55 15.05 2.69 -2.39
N TRP A 56 14.00 3.40 -1.98
CA TRP A 56 14.08 4.77 -1.48
C TRP A 56 13.96 4.87 0.04
N GLY A 57 13.95 3.74 0.74
CA GLY A 57 13.92 3.69 2.20
C GLY A 57 12.52 3.79 2.82
N PHE A 58 11.45 3.69 2.04
CA PHE A 58 10.09 3.68 2.57
C PHE A 58 9.69 2.28 3.04
N TYR A 59 9.25 2.19 4.29
CA TYR A 59 8.72 0.98 4.90
C TYR A 59 7.21 0.88 4.74
N ASP A 60 6.70 -0.35 4.75
CA ASP A 60 5.27 -0.68 4.82
C ASP A 60 4.41 -0.01 3.74
N MET A 61 4.98 0.21 2.55
CA MET A 61 4.23 0.73 1.40
C MET A 61 3.24 -0.28 0.83
N LEU A 62 3.44 -1.56 1.10
CA LEU A 62 2.56 -2.66 0.70
C LEU A 62 2.06 -3.37 1.95
N GLY A 63 0.74 -3.56 2.07
CA GLY A 63 0.11 -4.23 3.20
C GLY A 63 0.11 -3.43 4.49
N ASN A 64 -0.01 -4.10 5.59
CA ASN A 64 -0.21 -3.59 6.96
C ASN A 64 -1.52 -2.81 7.08
N VAL A 65 -1.53 -1.51 6.88
CA VAL A 65 -2.74 -0.69 6.79
C VAL A 65 -2.76 0.06 5.46
N ALA A 66 -3.94 0.16 4.86
CA ALA A 66 -4.11 0.96 3.65
C ALA A 66 -3.98 2.44 3.99
N GLU A 67 -3.32 3.21 3.13
CA GLU A 67 -2.99 4.60 3.39
C GLU A 67 -3.86 5.54 2.56
N TRP A 68 -4.37 6.58 3.19
CA TRP A 68 -5.11 7.65 2.53
C TRP A 68 -4.21 8.38 1.54
N ALA A 69 -4.70 8.55 0.32
CA ALA A 69 -4.04 9.31 -0.73
C ALA A 69 -5.07 10.11 -1.55
N TYR A 70 -4.61 11.14 -2.23
CA TYR A 70 -5.44 11.82 -3.22
C TYR A 70 -5.35 11.10 -4.56
N GLY A 71 -6.47 11.10 -5.29
CA GLY A 71 -6.58 10.56 -6.64
C GLY A 71 -5.68 11.23 -7.66
N VAL A 72 -5.86 10.90 -8.93
CA VAL A 72 -5.10 11.44 -10.05
C VAL A 72 -5.46 12.93 -10.26
N ARG A 73 -4.57 13.67 -10.88
CA ARG A 73 -4.66 15.11 -11.19
C ARG A 73 -6.09 15.62 -11.43
N GLY A 74 -6.59 16.45 -10.50
CA GLY A 74 -7.90 17.08 -10.62
C GLY A 74 -9.05 16.32 -9.93
N GLU A 75 -8.86 15.08 -9.57
CA GLU A 75 -9.84 14.34 -8.77
C GLU A 75 -9.59 14.66 -7.30
N ARG A 76 -10.58 15.29 -6.67
CA ARG A 76 -10.56 15.58 -5.23
C ARG A 76 -11.01 14.38 -4.38
N GLU A 77 -11.29 13.25 -5.03
CA GLU A 77 -11.81 12.09 -4.34
C GLU A 77 -10.67 11.33 -3.64
N PRO A 78 -10.83 11.05 -2.35
CA PRO A 78 -9.84 10.29 -1.61
C PRO A 78 -9.85 8.83 -2.06
N VAL A 79 -8.68 8.25 -2.15
CA VAL A 79 -8.46 6.84 -2.40
C VAL A 79 -7.61 6.23 -1.30
N VAL A 80 -7.68 4.94 -1.08
CA VAL A 80 -6.72 4.22 -0.24
C VAL A 80 -5.79 3.38 -1.09
N ARG A 81 -4.55 3.32 -0.66
CA ARG A 81 -3.44 2.70 -1.36
C ARG A 81 -2.73 1.68 -0.47
N GLY A 82 -1.99 0.76 -1.11
CA GLY A 82 -1.07 -0.16 -0.43
C GLY A 82 -1.67 -1.49 -0.01
N GLY A 83 -2.98 -1.61 0.07
CA GLY A 83 -3.63 -2.78 0.66
C GLY A 83 -3.47 -2.82 2.19
N ASN A 84 -3.94 -3.88 2.82
CA ASN A 84 -3.90 -3.99 4.28
C ASN A 84 -3.83 -5.45 4.74
N TRP A 85 -3.78 -5.66 6.04
CA TRP A 85 -3.63 -6.96 6.67
C TRP A 85 -4.82 -7.92 6.50
N LYS A 86 -5.98 -7.43 6.01
CA LYS A 86 -7.19 -8.22 5.74
C LYS A 86 -7.40 -8.59 4.27
N VAL A 87 -6.57 -8.09 3.34
CA VAL A 87 -6.73 -8.33 1.90
C VAL A 87 -5.64 -9.23 1.33
N GLY A 88 -5.92 -9.82 0.16
CA GLY A 88 -4.98 -10.67 -0.55
C GLY A 88 -3.93 -9.88 -1.35
N PRO A 89 -2.95 -10.58 -1.94
CA PRO A 89 -1.80 -9.98 -2.62
C PRO A 89 -2.14 -9.04 -3.77
N MET A 90 -3.23 -9.31 -4.48
CA MET A 90 -3.69 -8.48 -5.60
C MET A 90 -3.92 -7.02 -5.19
N HIS A 91 -4.44 -6.80 -3.98
CA HIS A 91 -4.72 -5.48 -3.44
C HIS A 91 -3.49 -4.75 -2.89
N CYS A 92 -2.38 -5.47 -2.69
CA CYS A 92 -1.12 -4.92 -2.22
C CYS A 92 -0.16 -4.50 -3.34
N ARG A 93 -0.56 -4.57 -4.62
CA ARG A 93 0.28 -4.10 -5.73
C ARG A 93 0.47 -2.59 -5.69
N SER A 94 1.61 -2.11 -6.18
CA SER A 94 1.94 -0.67 -6.22
C SER A 94 0.88 0.17 -6.93
N ALA A 95 0.25 -0.35 -7.99
CA ALA A 95 -0.81 0.32 -8.73
C ALA A 95 -2.21 0.18 -8.10
N SER A 96 -2.38 -0.71 -7.12
CA SER A 96 -3.70 -0.97 -6.53
C SER A 96 -4.23 0.26 -5.82
N ARG A 97 -5.51 0.54 -6.02
CA ARG A 97 -6.24 1.61 -5.35
C ARG A 97 -7.68 1.17 -5.11
N ILE A 98 -8.24 1.65 -4.03
CA ILE A 98 -9.64 1.45 -3.70
C ILE A 98 -10.26 2.83 -3.62
N GLU A 99 -11.27 3.06 -4.44
CA GLU A 99 -12.09 4.26 -4.37
C GLU A 99 -13.00 4.15 -3.14
N LEU A 100 -13.12 5.24 -2.42
CA LEU A 100 -13.91 5.29 -1.21
C LEU A 100 -15.31 5.79 -1.54
N THR A 101 -16.31 5.11 -1.04
CA THR A 101 -17.68 5.60 -1.06
C THR A 101 -17.91 6.59 0.08
N THR A 102 -18.95 7.40 -0.01
CA THR A 102 -19.33 8.39 1.03
C THR A 102 -19.53 7.76 2.41
N ASP A 103 -19.79 6.45 2.46
CA ASP A 103 -19.99 5.69 3.70
C ASP A 103 -18.70 5.04 4.23
N THR A 104 -17.58 5.20 3.53
CA THR A 104 -16.30 4.64 3.98
C THR A 104 -15.80 5.39 5.20
N ARG A 105 -15.83 4.71 6.33
CA ARG A 105 -15.33 5.24 7.60
C ARG A 105 -13.91 4.73 7.86
N SER A 106 -13.13 5.51 8.58
CA SER A 106 -11.87 5.03 9.14
C SER A 106 -12.12 3.80 10.02
N ASN A 107 -11.26 2.80 9.86
CA ASN A 107 -11.32 1.54 10.62
C ASN A 107 -9.90 1.01 10.87
N ASP A 108 -9.79 -0.17 11.46
CA ASP A 108 -8.53 -0.83 11.81
C ASP A 108 -7.65 -1.27 10.62
N THR A 109 -8.14 -1.12 9.39
CA THR A 109 -7.39 -1.45 8.16
C THR A 109 -6.82 -0.23 7.46
N MET A 110 -7.10 0.97 7.95
CA MET A 110 -6.71 2.24 7.33
C MET A 110 -5.79 3.05 8.22
N GLY A 111 -4.84 3.73 7.61
CA GLY A 111 -3.91 4.65 8.24
C GLY A 111 -3.58 5.81 7.31
N TYR A 112 -2.52 6.53 7.64
CA TYR A 112 -2.04 7.65 6.83
C TYR A 112 -0.52 7.75 6.90
N ARG A 113 0.05 8.38 5.90
CA ARG A 113 1.45 8.75 5.83
C ARG A 113 1.57 10.24 5.55
N LEU A 114 2.37 10.95 6.35
CA LEU A 114 2.61 12.38 6.15
C LEU A 114 3.58 12.62 5.00
N VAL A 115 3.31 13.67 4.23
CA VAL A 115 4.18 14.17 3.16
C VAL A 115 4.50 15.63 3.45
N LEU A 116 5.79 15.94 3.43
CA LEU A 116 6.25 17.33 3.46
C LEU A 116 6.42 17.81 2.02
N ARG A 117 5.80 18.91 1.69
CA ARG A 117 6.01 19.63 0.43
C ARG A 117 6.67 20.97 0.73
N PRO A 118 7.64 21.40 -0.09
CA PRO A 118 8.07 22.80 -0.04
C PRO A 118 6.87 23.72 -0.23
N LEU A 119 6.85 24.84 0.44
CA LEU A 119 5.90 25.90 0.13
C LEU A 119 6.25 26.41 -1.28
N GLU A 120 5.28 26.39 -2.17
CA GLU A 120 5.42 27.08 -3.47
C GLU A 120 5.36 28.59 -3.16
N ASP A 121 6.42 29.31 -3.55
CA ASP A 121 6.49 30.78 -3.48
C ASP A 121 5.51 31.44 -4.45
#